data_90cbe2003682e839c2e2aa7788a8c23b
#
_entry.id   90cbe2003682e839c2e2aa7788a8c23b
#
_cell.length_a   1.000
_cell.length_b   1.000
_cell.length_c   1.000
_cell.angle_alpha   90.00
_cell.angle_beta   90.00
_cell.angle_gamma   90.00
#
_symmetry.space_group_name_H-M   'P 1'
#
loop_
_entity.id
_entity.type
_entity.pdbx_description
1 polymer ?
#
loop_
_entity_poly.entity_id
_entity_poly.type
_entity_poly.pdbx_seq_one_letter_code
_entity_poly.pdbx_strand_id
1 'polypeptide(L)'
;MTHLNQALHNFVAIYHATEKLVSEQADWQCAIQLLATDTQEMLSLRLVNGRVVEIGHDLAQADLLVKAEMTTLLDILEFRRDPNEPYLFGELTIQGAEAHFLRLDYVVTQLCQ
;
A
#
# COMPACT_ATOMS: atom_id res chain seq x y z
N MET A 1 -7.42 -14.87 12.80
CA MET A 1 -7.95 -13.78 11.97
C MET A 1 -6.83 -12.81 11.61
N THR A 2 -6.67 -12.54 10.33
CA THR A 2 -5.63 -11.62 9.88
C THR A 2 -6.12 -10.18 10.00
N HIS A 3 -5.34 -9.36 10.67
CA HIS A 3 -5.64 -7.93 10.80
C HIS A 3 -4.87 -7.13 9.75
N LEU A 4 -5.44 -6.00 9.35
CA LEU A 4 -4.81 -5.12 8.37
C LEU A 4 -3.40 -4.73 8.79
N ASN A 5 -3.20 -4.41 10.07
CA ASN A 5 -1.89 -4.05 10.61
C ASN A 5 -0.86 -5.18 10.39
N GLN A 6 -1.25 -6.42 10.69
CA GLN A 6 -0.37 -7.57 10.51
C GLN A 6 -0.03 -7.78 9.03
N ALA A 7 -1.05 -7.70 8.17
CA ALA A 7 -0.88 -7.88 6.73
C ALA A 7 0.04 -6.80 6.15
N LEU A 8 -0.12 -5.55 6.60
CA LEU A 8 0.73 -4.46 6.13
C LEU A 8 2.18 -4.62 6.60
N HIS A 9 2.39 -5.02 7.86
CA HIS A 9 3.75 -5.27 8.35
C HIS A 9 4.43 -6.39 7.56
N ASN A 10 3.71 -7.45 7.25
CA ASN A 10 4.25 -8.54 6.45
C ASN A 10 4.59 -8.09 5.04
N PHE A 11 3.71 -7.31 4.43
CA PHE A 11 3.94 -6.74 3.09
C PHE A 11 5.20 -5.88 3.08
N VAL A 12 5.33 -5.00 4.07
CA VAL A 12 6.48 -4.10 4.19
C VAL A 12 7.79 -4.90 4.38
N ALA A 13 7.74 -5.97 5.17
CA ALA A 13 8.91 -6.83 5.36
C ALA A 13 9.37 -7.45 4.04
N ILE A 14 8.41 -7.92 3.23
CA ILE A 14 8.71 -8.50 1.92
C ILE A 14 9.28 -7.43 0.98
N TYR A 15 8.69 -6.24 0.99
CA TYR A 15 9.18 -5.11 0.21
C TYR A 15 10.64 -4.77 0.60
N HIS A 16 10.91 -4.63 1.89
CA HIS A 16 12.27 -4.28 2.37
C HIS A 16 13.28 -5.37 2.04
N ALA A 17 12.85 -6.63 1.97
CA ALA A 17 13.73 -7.74 1.61
C ALA A 17 14.06 -7.76 0.11
N THR A 18 13.30 -7.04 -0.71
CA THR A 18 13.50 -6.96 -2.14
C THR A 18 14.42 -5.75 -2.44
N GLU A 19 15.70 -5.92 -2.16
CA GLU A 19 16.68 -4.84 -2.17
C GLU A 19 16.74 -4.04 -3.47
N LYS A 20 16.64 -4.72 -4.60
CA LYS A 20 16.67 -4.04 -5.90
C LYS A 20 15.50 -3.08 -6.05
N LEU A 21 14.32 -3.53 -5.64
CA LEU A 21 13.11 -2.72 -5.73
C LEU A 21 13.20 -1.49 -4.82
N VAL A 22 13.65 -1.69 -3.59
CA VAL A 22 13.84 -0.58 -2.64
C VAL A 22 14.84 0.43 -3.19
N SER A 23 15.93 -0.07 -3.76
CA SER A 23 16.97 0.77 -4.35
C SER A 23 16.42 1.63 -5.50
N GLU A 24 15.54 1.06 -6.32
CA GLU A 24 14.89 1.79 -7.41
C GLU A 24 14.01 2.92 -6.90
N GLN A 25 13.53 2.83 -5.66
CA GLN A 25 12.66 3.83 -5.05
C GLN A 25 13.39 4.77 -4.08
N ALA A 26 14.73 4.82 -4.15
CA ALA A 26 15.55 5.55 -3.18
C ALA A 26 15.23 7.04 -3.06
N ASP A 27 14.60 7.64 -4.07
CA ASP A 27 14.21 9.05 -4.07
C ASP A 27 12.73 9.27 -3.72
N TRP A 28 12.01 8.22 -3.33
CA TRP A 28 10.58 8.31 -3.11
C TRP A 28 10.23 8.68 -1.67
N GLN A 29 9.49 9.79 -1.52
CA GLN A 29 8.94 10.26 -0.27
C GLN A 29 7.42 10.27 -0.43
N CYS A 30 6.70 9.55 0.42
CA CYS A 30 5.25 9.44 0.25
C CYS A 30 4.59 8.98 1.55
N ALA A 31 3.46 9.58 1.88
CA ALA A 31 2.59 9.11 2.94
C ALA A 31 1.37 8.45 2.30
N ILE A 32 1.08 7.21 2.67
CA ILE A 32 -0.02 6.44 2.11
C ILE A 32 -0.98 6.06 3.23
N GLN A 33 -2.28 6.26 2.98
CA GLN A 33 -3.32 5.89 3.93
C GLN A 33 -4.19 4.80 3.31
N LEU A 34 -4.42 3.74 4.08
CA LEU A 34 -5.30 2.64 3.68
C LEU A 34 -6.59 2.74 4.49
N LEU A 35 -7.73 2.69 3.81
CA LEU A 35 -9.05 2.71 4.47
C LEU A 35 -9.86 1.50 4.03
N ALA A 36 -10.24 0.67 5.00
CA ALA A 36 -11.18 -0.42 4.78
C ALA A 36 -12.59 0.16 4.87
N THR A 37 -13.28 0.24 3.74
CA THR A 37 -14.55 0.97 3.65
C THR A 37 -15.71 0.30 4.41
N ASP A 38 -15.65 -1.01 4.58
CA ASP A 38 -16.70 -1.76 5.27
C ASP A 38 -16.54 -1.75 6.79
N THR A 39 -15.30 -1.77 7.29
CA THR A 39 -15.03 -1.79 8.73
C THR A 39 -14.65 -0.43 9.29
N GLN A 40 -14.35 0.54 8.41
CA GLN A 40 -13.85 1.87 8.75
C GLN A 40 -12.47 1.86 9.42
N GLU A 41 -11.78 0.71 9.36
CA GLU A 41 -10.43 0.62 9.88
C GLU A 41 -9.47 1.35 8.95
N MET A 42 -8.57 2.13 9.54
CA MET A 42 -7.64 2.97 8.78
C MET A 42 -6.23 2.74 9.28
N LEU A 43 -5.29 2.70 8.34
CA LEU A 43 -3.89 2.50 8.69
C LEU A 43 -3.03 3.31 7.70
N SER A 44 -1.98 3.93 8.21
CA SER A 44 -1.13 4.80 7.39
C SER A 44 0.31 4.33 7.43
N LEU A 45 1.04 4.59 6.35
CA LEU A 45 2.47 4.34 6.32
C LEU A 45 3.19 5.51 5.66
N ARG A 46 4.44 5.71 6.03
CA ARG A 46 5.25 6.79 5.48
C ARG A 46 6.55 6.22 4.92
N LEU A 47 6.84 6.60 3.68
CA LEU A 47 8.07 6.23 3.00
C LEU A 47 9.02 7.42 3.00
N VAL A 48 10.28 7.15 3.33
CA VAL A 48 11.37 8.12 3.24
C VAL A 48 12.52 7.41 2.54
N ASN A 49 12.98 8.00 1.44
CA ASN A 49 14.05 7.42 0.62
C ASN A 49 13.73 5.97 0.22
N GLY A 50 12.47 5.72 -0.12
CA GLY A 50 12.01 4.43 -0.59
C GLY A 50 11.80 3.36 0.48
N ARG A 51 11.99 3.70 1.76
CA ARG A 51 11.79 2.76 2.87
C ARG A 51 10.64 3.20 3.74
N VAL A 52 9.84 2.24 4.19
CA VAL A 52 8.77 2.52 5.14
C VAL A 52 9.39 2.71 6.51
N VAL A 53 9.25 3.93 7.04
CA VAL A 53 9.85 4.32 8.33
C VAL A 53 8.83 4.40 9.45
N GLU A 54 7.54 4.41 9.12
CA GLU A 54 6.48 4.55 10.12
C GLU A 54 5.19 3.89 9.62
N ILE A 55 4.52 3.15 10.50
CA ILE A 55 3.19 2.60 10.27
C ILE A 55 2.36 2.98 11.50
N GLY A 56 1.20 3.59 11.28
CA GLY A 56 0.37 4.02 12.41
C GLY A 56 -1.02 4.44 11.95
N HIS A 57 -1.79 4.97 12.89
CA HIS A 57 -3.17 5.35 12.64
C HIS A 57 -3.36 6.85 12.37
N ASP A 58 -2.36 7.66 12.70
CA ASP A 58 -2.49 9.12 12.75
C ASP A 58 -1.46 9.87 11.92
N LEU A 59 -1.40 9.62 10.61
CA LEU A 59 -0.64 10.50 9.76
C LEU A 59 -1.56 11.65 9.32
N ALA A 60 -1.15 12.87 9.63
CA ALA A 60 -1.97 14.06 9.43
C ALA A 60 -2.33 14.34 7.98
N GLN A 61 -1.47 13.97 7.04
CA GLN A 61 -1.70 14.17 5.61
C GLN A 61 -1.17 12.98 4.84
N ALA A 62 -1.98 12.50 3.89
CA ALA A 62 -1.58 11.42 3.02
C ALA A 62 -1.43 11.94 1.60
N ASP A 63 -0.38 11.53 0.92
CA ASP A 63 -0.17 11.81 -0.50
C ASP A 63 -1.03 10.91 -1.37
N LEU A 64 -1.30 9.69 -0.88
CA LEU A 64 -2.20 8.74 -1.51
C LEU A 64 -3.19 8.19 -0.49
N LEU A 65 -4.44 8.07 -0.91
CA LEU A 65 -5.49 7.42 -0.12
C LEU A 65 -5.97 6.20 -0.90
N VAL A 66 -5.81 5.02 -0.30
CA VAL A 66 -6.20 3.74 -0.91
C VAL A 66 -7.43 3.23 -0.17
N LYS A 67 -8.54 3.07 -0.88
CA LYS A 67 -9.82 2.65 -0.30
C LYS A 67 -10.31 1.36 -0.95
N ALA A 68 -10.71 0.39 -0.12
CA ALA A 68 -11.33 -0.85 -0.56
C ALA A 68 -11.93 -1.55 0.65
N GLU A 69 -12.73 -2.59 0.41
CA GLU A 69 -13.21 -3.44 1.50
C GLU A 69 -12.03 -4.17 2.12
N MET A 70 -12.18 -4.56 3.38
CA MET A 70 -11.11 -5.24 4.14
C MET A 70 -10.58 -6.47 3.42
N THR A 71 -11.48 -7.32 2.89
CA THR A 71 -11.05 -8.53 2.19
C THR A 71 -10.22 -8.22 0.96
N THR A 72 -10.58 -7.17 0.22
CA THR A 72 -9.82 -6.76 -0.96
C THR A 72 -8.43 -6.27 -0.57
N LEU A 73 -8.34 -5.44 0.47
CA LEU A 73 -7.04 -4.96 0.95
C LEU A 73 -6.15 -6.11 1.42
N LEU A 74 -6.71 -7.05 2.17
CA LEU A 74 -5.95 -8.20 2.66
C LEU A 74 -5.49 -9.09 1.51
N ASP A 75 -6.36 -9.31 0.51
CA ASP A 75 -6.00 -10.14 -0.65
C ASP A 75 -4.83 -9.54 -1.42
N ILE A 76 -4.81 -8.21 -1.58
CA ILE A 76 -3.72 -7.54 -2.27
C ILE A 76 -2.44 -7.60 -1.44
N LEU A 77 -2.52 -7.28 -0.15
CA LEU A 77 -1.34 -7.26 0.73
C LEU A 77 -0.74 -8.65 0.93
N GLU A 78 -1.56 -9.69 0.86
CA GLU A 78 -1.12 -11.08 1.03
C GLU A 78 -0.90 -11.79 -0.31
N PHE A 79 -0.89 -11.04 -1.41
CA PHE A 79 -0.58 -11.51 -2.76
C PHE A 79 -1.55 -12.56 -3.30
N ARG A 80 -2.82 -12.54 -2.84
CA ARG A 80 -3.86 -13.43 -3.36
C ARG A 80 -4.57 -12.85 -4.57
N ARG A 81 -4.50 -11.52 -4.78
CA ARG A 81 -5.09 -10.85 -5.93
C ARG A 81 -4.13 -9.78 -6.45
N ASP A 82 -4.05 -9.70 -7.77
CA ASP A 82 -3.36 -8.60 -8.45
C ASP A 82 -4.23 -7.33 -8.27
N PRO A 83 -3.65 -6.17 -7.89
CA PRO A 83 -4.45 -4.96 -7.67
C PRO A 83 -5.11 -4.39 -8.92
N ASN A 84 -4.66 -4.76 -10.11
CA ASN A 84 -5.22 -4.23 -11.35
C ASN A 84 -6.69 -4.58 -11.55
N GLU A 85 -7.08 -5.81 -11.22
CA GLU A 85 -8.45 -6.26 -11.39
C GLU A 85 -9.43 -5.48 -10.49
N PRO A 86 -9.24 -5.42 -9.17
CA PRO A 86 -10.16 -4.65 -8.33
C PRO A 86 -10.14 -3.16 -8.65
N TYR A 87 -9.02 -2.62 -9.11
CA TYR A 87 -8.95 -1.23 -9.54
C TYR A 87 -9.84 -0.98 -10.75
N LEU A 88 -9.78 -1.86 -11.75
CA LEU A 88 -10.58 -1.72 -12.96
C LEU A 88 -12.09 -1.84 -12.70
N PHE A 89 -12.48 -2.68 -11.74
CA PHE A 89 -13.89 -2.90 -11.43
C PHE A 89 -14.42 -1.97 -10.32
N GLY A 90 -13.62 -1.00 -9.88
CA GLY A 90 -14.06 -0.04 -8.88
C GLY A 90 -14.06 -0.55 -7.45
N GLU A 91 -13.54 -1.75 -7.21
CA GLU A 91 -13.43 -2.32 -5.86
C GLU A 91 -12.28 -1.67 -5.08
N LEU A 92 -11.30 -1.14 -5.80
CA LEU A 92 -10.14 -0.46 -5.23
C LEU A 92 -10.08 0.95 -5.80
N THR A 93 -10.05 1.95 -4.92
CA THR A 93 -9.94 3.35 -5.31
C THR A 93 -8.65 3.92 -4.76
N ILE A 94 -7.90 4.63 -5.60
CA ILE A 94 -6.67 5.29 -5.19
C ILE A 94 -6.77 6.76 -5.56
N GLN A 95 -6.64 7.64 -4.56
CA GLN A 95 -6.74 9.08 -4.73
C GLN A 95 -5.41 9.72 -4.36
N GLY A 96 -4.94 10.66 -5.19
CA GLY A 96 -3.71 11.39 -4.94
C GLY A 96 -2.98 11.70 -6.23
N ALA A 97 -1.75 12.20 -6.13
CA ALA A 97 -0.96 12.58 -7.28
C ALA A 97 -0.58 11.37 -8.12
N GLU A 98 -0.72 11.51 -9.43
CA GLU A 98 -0.41 10.43 -10.38
C GLU A 98 1.00 9.89 -10.23
N ALA A 99 1.98 10.75 -9.97
CA ALA A 99 3.37 10.33 -9.80
C ALA A 99 3.52 9.32 -8.65
N HIS A 100 2.83 9.54 -7.54
CA HIS A 100 2.84 8.61 -6.41
C HIS A 100 2.06 7.34 -6.74
N PHE A 101 0.94 7.47 -7.42
CA PHE A 101 0.13 6.33 -7.85
C PHE A 101 0.95 5.38 -8.73
N LEU A 102 1.66 5.93 -9.70
CA LEU A 102 2.45 5.11 -10.63
C LEU A 102 3.58 4.36 -9.91
N ARG A 103 4.21 4.99 -8.93
CA ARG A 103 5.24 4.31 -8.14
C ARG A 103 4.67 3.19 -7.28
N LEU A 104 3.54 3.44 -6.64
CA LEU A 104 2.88 2.40 -5.83
C LEU A 104 2.47 1.22 -6.69
N ASP A 105 1.85 1.51 -7.84
CA ASP A 105 1.43 0.47 -8.78
C ASP A 105 2.62 -0.38 -9.24
N TYR A 106 3.72 0.26 -9.58
CA TYR A 106 4.94 -0.45 -9.98
C TYR A 106 5.45 -1.38 -8.88
N VAL A 107 5.55 -0.86 -7.66
CA VAL A 107 6.05 -1.63 -6.52
C VAL A 107 5.17 -2.86 -6.25
N VAL A 108 3.86 -2.65 -6.17
CA VAL A 108 2.92 -3.75 -5.88
C VAL A 108 2.94 -4.78 -7.01
N THR A 109 2.96 -4.33 -8.26
CA THR A 109 3.00 -5.22 -9.41
C THR A 109 4.26 -6.08 -9.40
N GLN A 110 5.41 -5.48 -9.09
CA GLN A 110 6.67 -6.22 -9.00
C GLN A 110 6.64 -7.28 -7.90
N LEU A 111 6.05 -6.95 -6.77
CA LEU A 111 5.96 -7.89 -5.64
C LEU A 111 4.97 -9.02 -5.89
N CYS A 112 3.96 -8.80 -6.73
CA CYS A 112 2.96 -9.80 -7.07
C CYS A 112 3.42 -10.82 -8.12
N GLN A 113 4.58 -10.60 -8.72
CA GLN A 113 5.11 -11.50 -9.75
C GLN A 113 5.81 -12.70 -9.15
#